data_a53ed83397a1b23133d3ecf83fe83265
#
_entry.id   a53ed83397a1b23133d3ecf83fe83265
#
_cell.length_a   1.000
_cell.length_b   1.000
_cell.length_c   1.000
_cell.angle_alpha   90.00
_cell.angle_beta   90.00
_cell.angle_gamma   90.00
#
_symmetry.space_group_name_H-M   'P 1'
#
loop_
_entity.id
_entity.type
_entity.pdbx_description
1 polymer ?
#
loop_
_entity_poly.entity_id
_entity_poly.type
_entity_poly.pdbx_seq_one_letter_code
_entity_poly.pdbx_strand_id
1 'polypeptide(L)'
;MDRYGKIEGMEDIVDLIDELGFLPFFRNPIEGWSLEEKTPAEFWFNDDNDGVWEWKGPIISRTECAYGKFYRGKAVFISRGWYPDFLNYRRFRRHLTADEKFILETLKGEDSLLSKELKAFTGYTRARTKAIDPFGERLTHLASMLGDDDGRKREGFETAVNHLQM
;
A
#
# COMPACT_ATOMS: atom_id res chain seq x y z
N MET A 1 -6.62 -6.42 30.97
CA MET A 1 -7.66 -7.34 30.45
C MET A 1 -7.54 -7.29 28.95
N ASP A 2 -7.04 -8.35 28.35
CA ASP A 2 -6.95 -8.44 26.90
C ASP A 2 -8.39 -8.59 26.40
N ARG A 3 -8.95 -7.51 25.87
CA ARG A 3 -10.35 -7.43 25.42
C ARG A 3 -10.58 -8.28 24.16
N TYR A 4 -9.50 -8.60 23.48
CA TYR A 4 -9.47 -9.38 22.26
C TYR A 4 -8.53 -10.55 22.50
N GLY A 5 -9.06 -11.76 22.58
CA GLY A 5 -8.34 -12.99 22.86
C GLY A 5 -7.18 -13.28 21.90
N LYS A 6 -6.53 -14.41 22.08
CA LYS A 6 -5.53 -14.90 21.13
C LYS A 6 -6.20 -15.28 19.82
N ILE A 7 -5.52 -14.98 18.72
CA ILE A 7 -5.94 -15.39 17.38
C ILE A 7 -5.60 -16.86 17.23
N GLU A 8 -6.60 -17.66 16.91
CA GLU A 8 -6.49 -19.10 16.67
C GLU A 8 -6.70 -19.46 15.19
N GLY A 9 -7.22 -18.50 14.38
CA GLY A 9 -7.45 -18.71 12.98
C GLY A 9 -7.77 -17.43 12.21
N MET A 10 -8.00 -17.59 10.92
CA MET A 10 -8.30 -16.49 10.00
C MET A 10 -9.58 -15.73 10.39
N GLU A 11 -10.59 -16.42 10.90
CA GLU A 11 -11.89 -15.83 11.27
C GLU A 11 -11.72 -14.79 12.39
N ASP A 12 -10.86 -15.06 13.37
CA ASP A 12 -10.60 -14.13 14.46
C ASP A 12 -10.01 -12.81 13.93
N ILE A 13 -9.21 -12.87 12.86
CA ILE A 13 -8.64 -11.68 12.22
C ILE A 13 -9.75 -10.89 11.50
N VAL A 14 -10.67 -11.59 10.82
CA VAL A 14 -11.82 -10.96 10.17
C VAL A 14 -12.66 -10.21 11.18
N ASP A 15 -13.01 -10.85 12.29
CA ASP A 15 -13.79 -10.24 13.36
C ASP A 15 -13.08 -9.03 13.97
N LEU A 16 -11.76 -9.13 14.18
CA LEU A 16 -10.96 -8.01 14.69
C LEU A 16 -10.90 -6.82 13.71
N ILE A 17 -10.81 -7.06 12.41
CA ILE A 17 -10.84 -5.98 11.41
C ILE A 17 -12.17 -5.26 11.44
N ASP A 18 -13.27 -6.00 11.53
CA ASP A 18 -14.61 -5.41 11.57
C ASP A 18 -14.87 -4.64 12.87
N GLU A 19 -14.43 -5.17 14.00
CA GLU A 19 -14.62 -4.55 15.30
C GLU A 19 -13.71 -3.32 15.52
N LEU A 20 -12.42 -3.44 15.20
CA LEU A 20 -11.44 -2.37 15.43
C LEU A 20 -11.43 -1.33 14.30
N GLY A 21 -11.83 -1.71 13.11
CA GLY A 21 -11.78 -0.87 11.93
C GLY A 21 -10.36 -0.59 11.39
N PHE A 22 -9.32 -0.69 12.24
CA PHE A 22 -7.93 -0.43 11.92
C PHE A 22 -7.02 -1.38 12.71
N LEU A 23 -6.40 -2.35 12.03
CA LEU A 23 -5.59 -3.38 12.66
C LEU A 23 -4.16 -3.38 12.10
N PRO A 24 -3.16 -2.87 12.87
CA PRO A 24 -1.76 -2.98 12.50
C PRO A 24 -1.30 -4.43 12.42
N PHE A 25 -0.51 -4.74 11.40
CA PHE A 25 0.02 -6.08 11.20
C PHE A 25 1.17 -6.39 12.16
N PHE A 26 2.08 -5.45 12.34
CA PHE A 26 3.27 -5.59 13.18
C PHE A 26 3.20 -4.72 14.42
N ARG A 27 4.00 -5.10 15.42
CA ARG A 27 4.16 -4.34 16.67
C ARG A 27 4.39 -2.85 16.41
N ASN A 28 3.74 -2.04 17.20
CA ASN A 28 3.76 -0.59 17.15
C ASN A 28 3.85 -0.04 18.59
N PRO A 29 3.99 1.29 18.80
CA PRO A 29 4.10 1.86 20.15
C PRO A 29 2.87 1.69 21.05
N ILE A 30 1.74 1.27 20.50
CA ILE A 30 0.52 0.98 21.28
C ILE A 30 0.52 -0.51 21.57
N GLU A 31 0.84 -0.87 22.80
CA GLU A 31 0.92 -2.26 23.25
C GLU A 31 -0.43 -2.98 23.12
N GLY A 32 -0.39 -4.24 22.69
CA GLY A 32 -1.58 -5.07 22.49
C GLY A 32 -2.45 -4.70 21.30
N TRP A 33 -1.98 -3.77 20.44
CA TRP A 33 -2.73 -3.33 19.26
C TRP A 33 -2.03 -3.69 17.95
N SER A 34 -1.70 -4.96 17.79
CA SER A 34 -1.20 -5.50 16.53
C SER A 34 -1.54 -6.98 16.39
N LEU A 35 -1.64 -7.42 15.14
CA LEU A 35 -1.84 -8.81 14.81
C LEU A 35 -0.69 -9.68 15.35
N GLU A 36 0.55 -9.21 15.22
CA GLU A 36 1.75 -9.90 15.70
C GLU A 36 1.72 -10.19 17.23
N GLU A 37 1.16 -9.30 18.03
CA GLU A 37 1.08 -9.48 19.49
C GLU A 37 -0.02 -10.46 19.91
N LYS A 38 -1.03 -10.64 19.05
CA LYS A 38 -2.20 -11.46 19.34
C LYS A 38 -2.11 -12.86 18.75
N THR A 39 -1.20 -13.07 17.82
CA THR A 39 -1.06 -14.32 17.08
C THR A 39 0.13 -15.12 17.61
N PRO A 40 -0.05 -16.40 17.96
CA PRO A 40 1.05 -17.30 18.32
C PRO A 40 2.12 -17.37 17.23
N ALA A 41 3.38 -17.55 17.65
CA ALA A 41 4.54 -17.54 16.73
C ALA A 41 4.45 -18.62 15.64
N GLU A 42 3.83 -19.75 15.95
CA GLU A 42 3.63 -20.86 15.02
C GLU A 42 2.82 -20.50 13.78
N PHE A 43 1.92 -19.49 13.85
CA PHE A 43 1.15 -19.01 12.71
C PHE A 43 1.91 -18.01 11.81
N TRP A 44 3.12 -17.64 12.19
CA TRP A 44 3.93 -16.71 11.39
C TRP A 44 4.94 -17.42 10.49
N PHE A 45 5.45 -18.57 10.94
CA PHE A 45 6.53 -19.31 10.29
C PHE A 45 6.26 -20.80 10.45
N ASN A 46 5.33 -21.33 9.67
CA ASN A 46 5.11 -22.78 9.59
C ASN A 46 5.40 -23.29 8.17
N ASP A 47 5.74 -24.57 8.08
CA ASP A 47 6.05 -25.24 6.81
C ASP A 47 4.79 -25.65 6.03
N ASP A 48 3.61 -25.55 6.65
CA ASP A 48 2.33 -26.00 6.09
C ASP A 48 1.63 -24.95 5.21
N ASN A 49 2.22 -23.76 5.03
CA ASN A 49 1.65 -22.62 4.33
C ASN A 49 0.26 -22.23 4.83
N ASP A 50 -0.01 -22.43 6.11
CA ASP A 50 -1.25 -22.06 6.78
C ASP A 50 -0.95 -21.12 7.95
N GLY A 51 -0.86 -19.84 7.65
CA GLY A 51 -0.53 -18.83 8.63
C GLY A 51 -0.93 -17.42 8.21
N VAL A 52 -0.53 -16.47 9.01
CA VAL A 52 -0.94 -15.05 8.85
C VAL A 52 -0.57 -14.48 7.48
N TRP A 53 0.54 -14.94 6.90
CA TRP A 53 0.96 -14.49 5.57
C TRP A 53 0.06 -15.00 4.46
N GLU A 54 -0.36 -16.23 4.54
CA GLU A 54 -1.22 -16.91 3.58
C GLU A 54 -2.66 -16.42 3.72
N TRP A 55 -3.13 -16.21 4.96
CA TRP A 55 -4.48 -15.71 5.26
C TRP A 55 -4.73 -14.30 4.76
N LYS A 56 -3.69 -13.49 4.59
CA LYS A 56 -3.81 -12.10 4.15
C LYS A 56 -4.63 -11.92 2.86
N GLY A 57 -4.35 -12.71 1.84
CA GLY A 57 -5.07 -12.67 0.57
C GLY A 57 -6.57 -13.01 0.72
N PRO A 58 -6.89 -14.18 1.29
CA PRO A 58 -8.28 -14.56 1.61
C PRO A 58 -9.02 -13.54 2.48
N ILE A 59 -8.38 -12.97 3.51
CA ILE A 59 -8.97 -11.94 4.36
C ILE A 59 -9.36 -10.71 3.53
N ILE A 60 -8.44 -10.19 2.71
CA ILE A 60 -8.70 -9.02 1.87
C ILE A 60 -9.89 -9.29 0.92
N SER A 61 -9.89 -10.44 0.27
CA SER A 61 -10.95 -10.81 -0.67
C SER A 61 -12.32 -10.96 -0.01
N ARG A 62 -12.35 -11.44 1.24
CA ARG A 62 -13.59 -11.71 1.98
C ARG A 62 -14.18 -10.48 2.64
N THR A 63 -13.32 -9.64 3.25
CA THR A 63 -13.76 -8.46 4.01
C THR A 63 -13.82 -7.20 3.16
N GLU A 64 -13.25 -7.24 1.96
CA GLU A 64 -13.03 -6.04 1.12
C GLU A 64 -12.27 -4.93 1.87
N CYS A 65 -11.47 -5.30 2.89
CA CYS A 65 -10.67 -4.36 3.63
C CYS A 65 -9.52 -3.82 2.78
N ALA A 66 -9.08 -2.61 3.07
CA ALA A 66 -7.84 -2.09 2.51
C ALA A 66 -6.64 -2.67 3.26
N TYR A 67 -5.61 -3.08 2.52
CA TYR A 67 -4.33 -3.52 3.07
C TYR A 67 -3.18 -2.74 2.43
N GLY A 68 -2.30 -2.17 3.24
CA GLY A 68 -1.17 -1.40 2.75
C GLY A 68 -0.31 -0.84 3.88
N LYS A 69 0.73 -0.09 3.51
CA LYS A 69 1.66 0.55 4.48
C LYS A 69 1.08 1.84 5.06
N PHE A 70 -0.09 1.77 5.65
CA PHE A 70 -0.85 2.95 6.06
C PHE A 70 -0.41 3.60 7.37
N TYR A 71 0.35 2.91 8.20
CA TYR A 71 0.78 3.43 9.50
C TYR A 71 2.29 3.34 9.66
N ARG A 72 2.98 4.49 9.67
CA ARG A 72 4.44 4.60 9.84
C ARG A 72 5.24 3.67 8.91
N GLY A 73 4.78 3.48 7.67
CA GLY A 73 5.42 2.58 6.70
C GLY A 73 5.24 1.09 6.98
N LYS A 74 4.40 0.72 7.97
CA LYS A 74 4.07 -0.67 8.31
C LYS A 74 2.71 -1.06 7.77
N ALA A 75 2.56 -2.35 7.47
CA ALA A 75 1.32 -2.92 6.98
C ALA A 75 0.18 -2.83 8.01
N VAL A 76 -1.00 -2.52 7.51
CA VAL A 76 -2.23 -2.38 8.31
C VAL A 76 -3.41 -2.88 7.49
N PHE A 77 -4.37 -3.53 8.13
CA PHE A 77 -5.71 -3.71 7.61
C PHE A 77 -6.59 -2.55 8.05
N ILE A 78 -7.39 -2.02 7.12
CA ILE A 78 -8.41 -1.02 7.41
C ILE A 78 -9.73 -1.53 6.88
N SER A 79 -10.75 -1.62 7.74
CA SER A 79 -12.07 -2.10 7.33
C SER A 79 -12.66 -1.20 6.24
N ARG A 80 -13.54 -1.78 5.41
CA ARG A 80 -14.23 -1.06 4.34
C ARG A 80 -14.97 0.18 4.86
N GLY A 81 -15.55 0.09 6.05
CA GLY A 81 -16.28 1.21 6.67
C GLY A 81 -15.37 2.38 7.07
N TRP A 82 -14.17 2.11 7.56
CA TRP A 82 -13.22 3.14 8.01
C TRP A 82 -12.33 3.71 6.89
N TYR A 83 -12.18 2.99 5.79
CA TYR A 83 -11.25 3.37 4.73
C TYR A 83 -11.55 4.74 4.10
N PRO A 84 -12.80 5.12 3.80
CA PRO A 84 -13.12 6.46 3.28
C PRO A 84 -12.70 7.59 4.22
N ASP A 85 -12.96 7.46 5.51
CA ASP A 85 -12.60 8.47 6.52
C ASP A 85 -11.09 8.58 6.67
N PHE A 86 -10.39 7.45 6.66
CA PHE A 86 -8.93 7.43 6.64
C PHE A 86 -8.35 8.13 5.41
N LEU A 87 -8.88 7.90 4.21
CA LEU A 87 -8.47 8.60 3.00
C LEU A 87 -8.71 10.10 3.07
N ASN A 88 -9.89 10.51 3.56
CA ASN A 88 -10.22 11.93 3.71
C ASN A 88 -9.28 12.62 4.70
N TYR A 89 -9.01 12.00 5.85
CA TYR A 89 -8.04 12.50 6.82
C TYR A 89 -6.65 12.68 6.20
N ARG A 90 -6.20 11.74 5.39
CA ARG A 90 -4.90 11.80 4.73
C ARG A 90 -4.83 12.90 3.68
N ARG A 91 -5.84 13.01 2.82
CA ARG A 91 -5.94 14.04 1.79
C ARG A 91 -5.94 15.44 2.39
N PHE A 92 -6.57 15.62 3.54
CA PHE A 92 -6.55 16.90 4.25
C PHE A 92 -5.16 17.25 4.79
N ARG A 93 -4.39 16.28 5.21
CA ARG A 93 -3.09 16.47 5.88
C ARG A 93 -1.92 16.62 4.94
N ARG A 94 -2.04 16.17 3.70
CA ARG A 94 -0.90 16.07 2.80
C ARG A 94 -1.25 16.38 1.35
N HIS A 95 -0.43 17.26 0.76
CA HIS A 95 -0.47 17.50 -0.68
C HIS A 95 0.50 16.56 -1.39
N LEU A 96 0.05 16.05 -2.54
CA LEU A 96 0.87 15.18 -3.38
C LEU A 96 2.00 15.98 -4.03
N THR A 97 3.20 15.40 -4.07
CA THR A 97 4.31 15.92 -4.85
C THR A 97 4.04 15.76 -6.36
N ALA A 98 4.84 16.43 -7.20
CA ALA A 98 4.73 16.29 -8.66
C ALA A 98 4.98 14.83 -9.11
N ASP A 99 5.99 14.16 -8.53
CA ASP A 99 6.29 12.75 -8.82
C ASP A 99 5.15 11.82 -8.43
N GLU A 100 4.54 12.03 -7.28
CA GLU A 100 3.39 11.25 -6.82
C GLU A 100 2.16 11.44 -7.70
N LYS A 101 1.89 12.67 -8.12
CA LYS A 101 0.80 12.96 -9.07
C LYS A 101 1.03 12.23 -10.39
N PHE A 102 2.27 12.26 -10.90
CA PHE A 102 2.62 11.60 -12.15
C PHE A 102 2.44 10.07 -12.07
N ILE A 103 2.87 9.45 -10.97
CA ILE A 103 2.64 8.03 -10.72
C ILE A 103 1.13 7.72 -10.72
N LEU A 104 0.32 8.51 -10.02
CA LEU A 104 -1.13 8.31 -9.97
C LEU A 104 -1.81 8.49 -11.32
N GLU A 105 -1.44 9.50 -12.09
CA GLU A 105 -2.02 9.71 -13.44
C GLU A 105 -1.63 8.56 -14.39
N THR A 106 -0.40 8.04 -14.27
CA THR A 106 0.02 6.86 -15.03
C THR A 106 -0.84 5.64 -14.68
N LEU A 107 -1.09 5.40 -13.38
CA LEU A 107 -1.91 4.28 -12.92
C LEU A 107 -3.39 4.40 -13.31
N LYS A 108 -3.94 5.62 -13.38
CA LYS A 108 -5.34 5.82 -13.81
C LYS A 108 -5.61 5.43 -15.26
N GLY A 109 -4.59 5.43 -16.08
CA GLY A 109 -4.70 5.07 -17.49
C GLY A 109 -4.63 3.58 -17.77
N GLU A 110 -4.36 2.76 -16.76
CA GLU A 110 -4.07 1.34 -16.89
C GLU A 110 -4.85 0.52 -15.87
N ASP A 111 -5.31 -0.66 -16.26
CA ASP A 111 -6.04 -1.56 -15.33
C ASP A 111 -5.11 -2.11 -14.22
N SER A 112 -3.88 -2.43 -14.60
CA SER A 112 -2.83 -2.86 -13.66
C SER A 112 -1.44 -2.69 -14.30
N LEU A 113 -0.43 -2.38 -13.46
CA LEU A 113 0.97 -2.28 -13.88
C LEU A 113 1.87 -2.99 -12.87
N LEU A 114 2.86 -3.74 -13.37
CA LEU A 114 3.94 -4.21 -12.53
C LEU A 114 4.82 -3.04 -12.10
N SER A 115 5.40 -3.09 -10.91
CA SER A 115 6.31 -2.04 -10.41
C SER A 115 7.46 -1.71 -11.37
N LYS A 116 7.94 -2.71 -12.14
CA LYS A 116 8.98 -2.52 -13.16
C LYS A 116 8.49 -1.66 -14.33
N GLU A 117 7.27 -1.89 -14.77
CA GLU A 117 6.63 -1.15 -15.87
C GLU A 117 6.33 0.28 -15.42
N LEU A 118 5.75 0.43 -14.23
CA LEU A 118 5.49 1.74 -13.64
C LEU A 118 6.78 2.57 -13.50
N LYS A 119 7.89 1.97 -13.06
CA LYS A 119 9.22 2.62 -13.05
C LYS A 119 9.67 3.09 -14.43
N ALA A 120 9.44 2.27 -15.46
CA ALA A 120 9.80 2.62 -16.84
C ALA A 120 8.93 3.77 -17.36
N PHE A 121 7.61 3.69 -17.19
CA PHE A 121 6.67 4.72 -17.64
C PHE A 121 6.87 6.06 -16.94
N THR A 122 7.22 6.04 -15.66
CA THR A 122 7.46 7.26 -14.88
C THR A 122 8.90 7.76 -14.91
N GLY A 123 9.77 7.14 -15.76
CA GLY A 123 11.14 7.59 -15.97
C GLY A 123 12.10 7.37 -14.80
N TYR A 124 11.78 6.48 -13.86
CA TYR A 124 12.68 6.09 -12.77
C TYR A 124 13.73 5.04 -13.16
N THR A 125 13.54 4.38 -14.30
CA THR A 125 14.57 3.54 -14.92
C THR A 125 14.95 4.15 -16.24
N ARG A 126 16.26 4.19 -16.57
CA ARG A 126 16.68 4.51 -17.94
C ARG A 126 16.10 3.43 -18.85
N ALA A 127 15.12 3.79 -19.66
CA ALA A 127 14.63 2.91 -20.71
C ALA A 127 15.84 2.48 -21.55
N ARG A 128 16.13 1.18 -21.55
CA ARG A 128 17.02 0.62 -22.56
C ARG A 128 16.27 0.80 -23.89
N THR A 129 16.66 1.79 -24.66
CA THR A 129 16.10 2.16 -25.96
C THR A 129 16.19 0.97 -26.92
N LYS A 130 15.22 0.08 -26.86
CA LYS A 130 14.87 -0.89 -27.92
C LYS A 130 13.58 -1.63 -27.54
N ALA A 131 12.48 -0.93 -27.50
CA ALA A 131 11.16 -1.52 -27.71
C ALA A 131 10.30 -0.40 -28.29
N ILE A 132 9.60 -0.72 -29.32
CA ILE A 132 8.58 0.08 -30.00
C ILE A 132 7.72 0.70 -28.88
N ASP A 133 7.77 2.02 -28.81
CA ASP A 133 7.04 2.80 -27.81
C ASP A 133 5.62 3.10 -28.35
N PRO A 134 4.59 2.33 -27.98
CA PRO A 134 3.21 2.62 -28.37
C PRO A 134 2.64 3.83 -27.61
N PHE A 135 3.38 4.38 -26.64
CA PHE A 135 2.92 5.43 -25.71
C PHE A 135 3.78 6.71 -25.76
N GLY A 136 4.76 6.80 -26.66
CA GLY A 136 5.71 7.93 -26.73
C GLY A 136 5.05 9.31 -26.80
N GLU A 137 3.91 9.43 -27.46
CA GLU A 137 3.16 10.69 -27.54
C GLU A 137 2.48 11.06 -26.21
N ARG A 138 2.01 10.07 -25.43
CA ARG A 138 1.40 10.31 -24.12
C ARG A 138 2.42 10.74 -23.08
N LEU A 139 3.61 10.13 -23.10
CA LEU A 139 4.71 10.45 -22.18
C LEU A 139 5.29 11.84 -22.44
N THR A 140 5.43 12.25 -23.70
CA THR A 140 5.88 13.60 -24.03
C THR A 140 4.87 14.67 -23.61
N HIS A 141 3.58 14.41 -23.74
CA HIS A 141 2.54 15.32 -23.30
C HIS A 141 2.50 15.44 -21.76
N LEU A 142 2.60 14.31 -21.05
CA LEU A 142 2.66 14.28 -19.57
C LEU A 142 3.94 14.92 -19.03
N ALA A 143 5.08 14.66 -19.64
CA ALA A 143 6.35 15.30 -19.27
C ALA A 143 6.30 16.83 -19.48
N SER A 144 5.61 17.31 -20.52
CA SER A 144 5.43 18.74 -20.75
C SER A 144 4.51 19.42 -19.72
N MET A 145 3.59 18.65 -19.09
CA MET A 145 2.73 19.15 -18.02
C MET A 145 3.44 19.29 -16.67
N LEU A 146 4.57 18.62 -16.48
CA LEU A 146 5.31 18.64 -15.21
C LEU A 146 6.19 19.87 -15.02
N GLY A 147 6.29 20.74 -16.03
CA GLY A 147 7.10 21.96 -15.96
C GLY A 147 8.60 21.67 -15.81
N ASP A 148 9.40 22.64 -16.17
CA ASP A 148 10.88 22.59 -16.05
C ASP A 148 11.34 22.09 -14.69
N ASP A 149 12.26 21.14 -14.70
CA ASP A 149 13.03 20.66 -13.56
C ASP A 149 13.69 21.85 -12.84
N ASP A 150 13.13 22.27 -11.71
CA ASP A 150 13.66 23.38 -10.89
C ASP A 150 14.94 22.98 -10.12
N GLY A 151 15.64 21.92 -10.54
CA GLY A 151 16.86 21.43 -9.91
C GLY A 151 16.64 20.70 -8.60
N ARG A 152 15.40 20.41 -8.19
CA ARG A 152 15.12 19.60 -7.01
C ARG A 152 15.48 18.14 -7.25
N LYS A 153 16.20 17.57 -6.31
CA LYS A 153 16.53 16.15 -6.33
C LYS A 153 15.22 15.35 -6.30
N ARG A 154 14.96 14.60 -7.36
CA ARG A 154 13.80 13.74 -7.48
C ARG A 154 13.74 12.72 -6.35
N GLU A 155 12.56 12.50 -5.77
CA GLU A 155 12.34 11.47 -4.76
C GLU A 155 12.53 10.06 -5.35
N GLY A 156 13.00 9.10 -4.55
CA GLY A 156 13.13 7.71 -5.02
C GLY A 156 11.78 7.07 -5.30
N PHE A 157 11.68 6.24 -6.34
CA PHE A 157 10.43 5.57 -6.72
C PHE A 157 9.74 4.85 -5.56
N GLU A 158 10.50 4.02 -4.83
CA GLU A 158 9.94 3.27 -3.69
C GLU A 158 9.42 4.19 -2.59
N THR A 159 10.09 5.33 -2.39
CA THR A 159 9.64 6.34 -1.43
C THR A 159 8.34 6.98 -1.89
N ALA A 160 8.25 7.41 -3.15
CA ALA A 160 7.04 8.00 -3.71
C ALA A 160 5.85 7.03 -3.65
N VAL A 161 6.04 5.75 -4.04
CA VAL A 161 5.00 4.73 -3.98
C VAL A 161 4.58 4.44 -2.53
N ASN A 162 5.53 4.31 -1.60
CA ASN A 162 5.21 4.13 -0.18
C ASN A 162 4.42 5.33 0.36
N HIS A 163 4.80 6.54 -0.02
CA HIS A 163 4.08 7.74 0.35
C HIS A 163 2.65 7.78 -0.19
N LEU A 164 2.41 7.27 -1.38
CA LEU A 164 1.06 7.17 -1.94
C LEU A 164 0.18 6.15 -1.20
N GLN A 165 0.78 5.13 -0.60
CA GLN A 165 0.09 4.14 0.23
C GLN A 165 -0.15 4.64 1.66
N MET A 166 0.78 5.41 2.20
CA MET A 166 0.69 6.01 3.55
C MET A 166 -0.20 7.23 3.58
#